data_cd7075875793c8bc08b5d17936f276a4
#
_entry.id   cd7075875793c8bc08b5d17936f276a4
#
_cell.length_a   1.000
_cell.length_b   1.000
_cell.length_c   1.000
_cell.angle_alpha   90.00
_cell.angle_beta   90.00
_cell.angle_gamma   90.00
#
_symmetry.space_group_name_H-M   'P 1'
#
loop_
_entity.id
_entity.type
_entity.pdbx_description
1 polymer ?
#
loop_
_entity_poly.entity_id
_entity_poly.type
_entity_poly.pdbx_seq_one_letter_code
_entity_poly.pdbx_strand_id
1 'polypeptide(L)'
;IYDLENLAGVPVYVHAKISVIDDVWASVGSDNFNRRSWSHDSEIACAVVDAARDSREPTDPAGLGDGARKYARDLRLQLWREHLGRADGDDRDLLDPAEAVARFREAALALDRWHQEGRSGQRPPGRVRPHPRVHLSRATKLWAEPLYRTIYDPDARPSALRRAGDW
;
A
#
# COMPACT_ATOMS: atom_id res chain seq x y z
N ILE A 1 -6.78 1.43 3.73
CA ILE A 1 -5.49 1.90 4.31
C ILE A 1 -5.25 1.13 5.59
N TYR A 2 -4.00 0.73 5.82
CA TYR A 2 -3.59 -0.03 6.98
C TYR A 2 -2.30 0.56 7.55
N ASP A 3 -2.14 0.45 8.87
CA ASP A 3 -0.91 0.74 9.59
C ASP A 3 -0.16 -0.56 9.88
N LEU A 4 1.15 -0.48 9.98
CA LEU A 4 1.99 -1.61 10.37
C LEU A 4 2.48 -1.45 11.80
N GLU A 5 2.56 -2.56 12.52
CA GLU A 5 3.21 -2.65 13.82
C GLU A 5 4.20 -3.81 13.85
N ASN A 6 5.19 -3.74 14.71
CA ASN A 6 6.07 -4.88 14.98
C ASN A 6 5.39 -5.93 15.90
N LEU A 7 6.05 -7.05 16.14
CA LEU A 7 5.48 -8.12 16.98
C LEU A 7 5.27 -7.70 18.45
N ALA A 8 5.93 -6.64 18.91
CA ALA A 8 5.72 -6.06 20.23
C ALA A 8 4.52 -5.06 20.26
N GLY A 9 3.86 -4.83 19.12
CA GLY A 9 2.75 -3.90 19.01
C GLY A 9 3.16 -2.43 18.94
N VAL A 10 4.41 -2.15 18.55
CA VAL A 10 4.90 -0.78 18.35
C VAL A 10 4.69 -0.41 16.87
N PRO A 11 4.09 0.76 16.59
CA PRO A 11 3.90 1.24 15.22
C PRO A 11 5.22 1.29 14.44
N VAL A 12 5.19 0.87 13.18
CA VAL A 12 6.33 0.93 12.26
C VAL A 12 6.14 2.10 11.29
N TYR A 13 7.12 3.00 11.25
CA TYR A 13 7.15 4.03 10.23
C TYR A 13 7.67 3.43 8.92
N VAL A 14 6.74 3.19 7.99
CA VAL A 14 7.07 2.62 6.68
C VAL A 14 7.59 3.73 5.78
N HIS A 15 8.88 3.64 5.41
CA HIS A 15 9.49 4.59 4.46
C HIS A 15 9.68 4.01 3.05
N ALA A 16 9.36 2.76 2.83
CA ALA A 16 9.37 2.14 1.50
C ALA A 16 8.21 2.66 0.64
N LYS A 17 8.50 2.97 -0.62
CA LYS A 17 7.52 3.34 -1.63
C LYS A 17 7.54 2.27 -2.69
N ILE A 18 6.56 1.37 -2.61
CA ILE A 18 6.45 0.21 -3.49
C ILE A 18 5.04 0.21 -4.05
N SER A 19 4.93 0.05 -5.34
CA SER A 19 3.66 -0.14 -6.03
C SER A 19 3.72 -1.43 -6.84
N VAL A 20 2.67 -2.23 -6.75
CA VAL A 20 2.45 -3.38 -7.62
C VAL A 20 1.07 -3.22 -8.23
N ILE A 21 0.98 -3.26 -9.55
CA ILE A 21 -0.26 -3.09 -10.29
C ILE A 21 -0.53 -4.36 -11.08
N ASP A 22 -1.68 -4.98 -10.80
CA ASP A 22 -2.25 -6.14 -11.50
C ASP A 22 -1.31 -7.36 -11.59
N ASP A 23 -0.33 -7.47 -10.69
CA ASP A 23 0.77 -8.44 -10.78
C ASP A 23 1.58 -8.36 -12.08
N VAL A 24 1.45 -7.29 -12.85
CA VAL A 24 2.12 -7.09 -14.14
C VAL A 24 3.31 -6.14 -14.00
N TRP A 25 3.13 -5.09 -13.24
CA TRP A 25 4.10 -4.01 -13.09
C TRP A 25 4.43 -3.77 -11.63
N ALA A 26 5.67 -3.48 -11.35
CA ALA A 26 6.10 -3.06 -10.02
C ALA A 26 7.03 -1.85 -10.09
N SER A 27 6.93 -0.97 -9.09
CA SER A 27 7.86 0.14 -8.88
C SER A 27 8.35 0.16 -7.45
N VAL A 28 9.62 0.45 -7.28
CA VAL A 28 10.26 0.69 -5.99
C VAL A 28 11.03 2.00 -6.10
N GLY A 29 10.76 2.94 -5.19
CA GLY A 29 11.36 4.25 -5.27
C GLY A 29 11.31 5.05 -4.00
N SER A 30 11.64 6.33 -4.13
CA SER A 30 11.59 7.31 -3.05
C SER A 30 10.32 8.18 -3.09
N ASP A 31 9.60 8.18 -4.19
CA ASP A 31 8.43 9.01 -4.45
C ASP A 31 7.22 8.62 -3.59
N ASN A 32 6.77 9.57 -2.78
CA ASN A 32 5.55 9.40 -2.00
C ASN A 32 4.31 9.63 -2.86
N PHE A 33 3.18 9.08 -2.41
CA PHE A 33 1.89 9.31 -3.06
C PHE A 33 1.31 10.68 -2.64
N ASN A 34 2.05 11.75 -3.01
CA ASN A 34 1.69 13.12 -2.72
C ASN A 34 2.11 14.06 -3.86
N ARG A 35 1.59 15.31 -3.85
CA ARG A 35 1.84 16.27 -4.93
C ARG A 35 3.29 16.76 -4.98
N ARG A 36 3.96 16.84 -3.84
CA ARG A 36 5.35 17.25 -3.77
C ARG A 36 6.25 16.30 -4.55
N SER A 37 6.19 15.00 -4.25
CA SER A 37 6.99 13.99 -4.96
C SER A 37 6.69 13.98 -6.46
N TRP A 38 5.45 14.27 -6.85
CA TRP A 38 5.04 14.24 -8.26
C TRP A 38 5.27 15.55 -9.00
N SER A 39 5.65 16.64 -8.33
CA SER A 39 5.77 17.96 -8.97
C SER A 39 7.11 18.66 -8.80
N HIS A 40 7.86 18.44 -7.72
CA HIS A 40 9.10 19.18 -7.48
C HIS A 40 10.15 18.54 -6.57
N ASP A 41 9.80 17.53 -5.76
CA ASP A 41 10.81 16.83 -4.96
C ASP A 41 11.74 16.02 -5.90
N SER A 42 13.01 15.90 -5.52
CA SER A 42 13.95 15.06 -6.25
C SER A 42 13.76 13.61 -5.86
N GLU A 43 13.20 12.84 -6.76
CA GLU A 43 12.83 11.46 -6.53
C GLU A 43 13.55 10.52 -7.52
N ILE A 44 13.71 9.28 -7.11
CA ILE A 44 14.18 8.20 -7.98
C ILE A 44 13.30 6.97 -7.79
N ALA A 45 12.85 6.39 -8.89
CA ALA A 45 12.09 5.15 -8.88
C ALA A 45 12.61 4.19 -9.96
N CYS A 46 12.56 2.91 -9.66
CA CYS A 46 12.81 1.84 -10.60
C CYS A 46 11.50 1.11 -10.88
N ALA A 47 11.04 1.19 -12.11
CA ALA A 47 9.89 0.42 -12.58
C ALA A 47 10.37 -0.86 -13.27
N VAL A 48 9.73 -1.98 -12.94
CA VAL A 48 10.06 -3.29 -13.49
C VAL A 48 8.84 -3.88 -14.19
N VAL A 49 9.00 -4.17 -15.47
CA VAL A 49 8.09 -5.02 -16.24
C VAL A 49 8.89 -6.26 -16.66
N ASP A 50 8.70 -7.35 -15.92
CA ASP A 50 9.42 -8.60 -16.17
C ASP A 50 8.88 -9.29 -17.44
N ALA A 51 9.77 -9.80 -18.29
CA ALA A 51 9.38 -10.62 -19.44
C ALA A 51 8.86 -12.00 -19.00
N ALA A 52 9.32 -12.52 -17.86
CA ALA A 52 8.91 -13.81 -17.33
C ALA A 52 7.46 -13.77 -16.84
N ARG A 53 6.60 -14.60 -17.43
CA ARG A 53 5.22 -14.75 -16.99
C ARG A 53 5.14 -15.73 -15.82
N ASP A 54 4.18 -15.49 -14.95
CA ASP A 54 3.85 -16.40 -13.85
C ASP A 54 2.77 -17.39 -14.30
N SER A 55 3.04 -18.67 -14.14
CA SER A 55 2.11 -19.75 -14.52
C SER A 55 1.18 -20.19 -13.41
N ARG A 56 1.31 -19.63 -12.21
CA ARG A 56 0.39 -19.93 -11.08
C ARG A 56 -0.97 -19.29 -11.35
N GLU A 57 -2.03 -20.04 -11.05
CA GLU A 57 -3.38 -19.50 -11.20
C GLU A 57 -3.76 -18.50 -10.08
N PRO A 58 -4.52 -17.45 -10.42
CA PRO A 58 -4.98 -17.05 -11.76
C PRO A 58 -3.82 -16.47 -12.61
N THR A 59 -3.66 -16.94 -13.84
CA THR A 59 -2.57 -16.45 -14.74
C THR A 59 -2.80 -15.02 -15.23
N ASP A 60 -4.04 -14.56 -15.22
CA ASP A 60 -4.43 -13.17 -15.57
C ASP A 60 -5.37 -12.61 -14.49
N PRO A 61 -4.84 -12.21 -13.32
CA PRO A 61 -5.67 -11.79 -12.19
C PRO A 61 -6.48 -10.52 -12.44
N ALA A 62 -6.05 -9.66 -13.34
CA ALA A 62 -6.77 -8.44 -13.71
C ALA A 62 -7.80 -8.66 -14.82
N GLY A 63 -7.72 -9.78 -15.56
CA GLY A 63 -8.61 -10.07 -16.69
C GLY A 63 -8.38 -9.15 -17.91
N LEU A 64 -7.20 -8.54 -18.02
CA LEU A 64 -6.88 -7.58 -19.09
C LEU A 64 -6.10 -8.23 -20.26
N GLY A 65 -5.76 -9.51 -20.14
CA GLY A 65 -4.99 -10.23 -21.15
C GLY A 65 -3.47 -10.08 -21.04
N ASP A 66 -2.98 -9.24 -20.13
CA ASP A 66 -1.53 -9.02 -19.94
C ASP A 66 -0.84 -10.21 -19.27
N GLY A 67 -1.54 -10.89 -18.38
CA GLY A 67 -1.05 -12.00 -17.57
C GLY A 67 -0.02 -11.60 -16.53
N ALA A 68 -0.07 -12.27 -15.39
CA ALA A 68 0.83 -11.97 -14.27
C ALA A 68 2.30 -12.15 -14.65
N ARG A 69 3.15 -11.28 -14.10
CA ARG A 69 4.61 -11.31 -14.26
C ARG A 69 5.26 -11.81 -12.99
N LYS A 70 6.28 -12.63 -13.16
CA LYS A 70 6.90 -13.33 -12.04
C LYS A 70 7.41 -12.35 -10.98
N TYR A 71 8.15 -11.32 -11.35
CA TYR A 71 8.71 -10.35 -10.42
C TYR A 71 7.63 -9.59 -9.64
N ALA A 72 6.64 -9.03 -10.33
CA ALA A 72 5.61 -8.21 -9.69
C ALA A 72 4.77 -9.03 -8.69
N ARG A 73 4.36 -10.24 -9.10
CA ARG A 73 3.61 -11.15 -8.23
C ARG A 73 4.45 -11.64 -7.05
N ASP A 74 5.68 -12.08 -7.28
CA ASP A 74 6.54 -12.56 -6.20
C ASP A 74 6.80 -11.45 -5.18
N LEU A 75 7.03 -10.21 -5.61
CA LEU A 75 7.18 -9.05 -4.72
C LEU A 75 5.92 -8.81 -3.87
N ARG A 76 4.74 -8.82 -4.49
CA ARG A 76 3.48 -8.68 -3.75
C ARG A 76 3.30 -9.80 -2.73
N LEU A 77 3.50 -11.05 -3.14
CA LEU A 77 3.34 -12.21 -2.25
C LEU A 77 4.33 -12.18 -1.09
N GLN A 78 5.59 -11.81 -1.35
CA GLN A 78 6.61 -11.67 -0.31
C GLN A 78 6.19 -10.64 0.75
N LEU A 79 5.80 -9.45 0.32
CA LEU A 79 5.36 -8.38 1.23
C LEU A 79 4.10 -8.77 2.00
N TRP A 80 3.14 -9.40 1.34
CA TRP A 80 1.90 -9.77 1.98
C TRP A 80 2.08 -10.92 2.97
N ARG A 81 2.94 -11.90 2.69
CA ARG A 81 3.32 -12.93 3.68
C ARG A 81 3.94 -12.30 4.93
N GLU A 82 4.87 -11.38 4.74
CA GLU A 82 5.49 -10.65 5.87
C GLU A 82 4.44 -9.89 6.69
N HIS A 83 3.57 -9.13 6.02
CA HIS A 83 2.53 -8.35 6.68
C HIS A 83 1.50 -9.22 7.41
N LEU A 84 1.20 -10.40 6.89
CA LEU A 84 0.27 -11.36 7.48
C LEU A 84 0.95 -12.30 8.50
N GLY A 85 2.26 -12.24 8.65
CA GLY A 85 3.02 -13.09 9.57
C GLY A 85 3.05 -14.56 9.15
N ARG A 86 3.09 -14.83 7.84
CA ARG A 86 3.11 -16.17 7.25
C ARG A 86 4.52 -16.64 6.92
N ALA A 87 4.71 -17.94 6.90
CA ALA A 87 5.97 -18.56 6.45
C ALA A 87 6.16 -18.45 4.93
N ASP A 88 7.38 -18.64 4.49
CA ASP A 88 7.69 -18.71 3.06
C ASP A 88 6.91 -19.85 2.39
N GLY A 89 6.29 -19.53 1.24
CA GLY A 89 5.45 -20.47 0.49
C GLY A 89 4.02 -20.64 1.01
N ASP A 90 3.65 -20.02 2.13
CA ASP A 90 2.27 -20.01 2.64
C ASP A 90 1.50 -18.84 2.00
N ASP A 91 1.22 -18.96 0.71
CA ASP A 91 0.64 -17.88 -0.10
C ASP A 91 -0.40 -18.35 -1.13
N ARG A 92 -0.83 -19.59 -1.06
CA ARG A 92 -1.75 -20.16 -2.05
C ARG A 92 -3.06 -19.36 -2.18
N ASP A 93 -3.62 -18.91 -1.06
CA ASP A 93 -4.83 -18.08 -0.99
C ASP A 93 -4.55 -16.58 -1.21
N LEU A 94 -3.27 -16.21 -1.43
CA LEU A 94 -2.87 -14.87 -1.80
C LEU A 94 -2.61 -14.71 -3.31
N LEU A 95 -2.66 -15.80 -4.08
CA LEU A 95 -2.45 -15.77 -5.53
C LEU A 95 -3.55 -14.97 -6.22
N ASP A 96 -4.80 -15.20 -5.86
CA ASP A 96 -5.92 -14.38 -6.33
C ASP A 96 -5.97 -13.06 -5.52
N PRO A 97 -5.82 -11.88 -6.16
CA PRO A 97 -5.85 -10.61 -5.47
C PRO A 97 -7.15 -10.33 -4.71
N ALA A 98 -8.30 -10.81 -5.19
CA ALA A 98 -9.58 -10.60 -4.52
C ALA A 98 -9.65 -11.40 -3.21
N GLU A 99 -9.23 -12.67 -3.24
CA GLU A 99 -9.12 -13.50 -2.03
C GLU A 99 -8.07 -12.93 -1.08
N ALA A 100 -6.91 -12.54 -1.61
CA ALA A 100 -5.82 -11.96 -0.85
C ALA A 100 -6.25 -10.70 -0.08
N VAL A 101 -7.02 -9.79 -0.67
CA VAL A 101 -7.58 -8.60 0.00
C VAL A 101 -8.50 -9.01 1.15
N ALA A 102 -9.32 -10.05 0.99
CA ALA A 102 -10.17 -10.56 2.06
C ALA A 102 -9.34 -11.08 3.24
N ARG A 103 -8.30 -11.91 2.98
CA ARG A 103 -7.37 -12.41 4.00
C ARG A 103 -6.64 -11.28 4.73
N PHE A 104 -6.18 -10.29 3.98
CA PHE A 104 -5.51 -9.13 4.54
C PHE A 104 -6.41 -8.35 5.50
N ARG A 105 -7.67 -8.16 5.10
CA ARG A 105 -8.69 -7.51 5.92
C ARG A 105 -9.04 -8.31 7.18
N GLU A 106 -9.20 -9.62 7.06
CA GLU A 106 -9.47 -10.50 8.19
C GLU A 106 -8.37 -10.43 9.25
N ALA A 107 -7.10 -10.54 8.81
CA ALA A 107 -5.95 -10.46 9.69
C ALA A 107 -5.87 -9.09 10.40
N ALA A 108 -6.09 -8.01 9.65
CA ALA A 108 -6.08 -6.66 10.20
C ALA A 108 -7.17 -6.45 11.25
N LEU A 109 -8.39 -6.92 11.01
CA LEU A 109 -9.49 -6.84 11.96
C LEU A 109 -9.27 -7.72 13.19
N ALA A 110 -8.64 -8.88 13.03
CA ALA A 110 -8.32 -9.76 14.16
C ALA A 110 -7.31 -9.08 15.09
N LEU A 111 -6.25 -8.48 14.54
CA LEU A 111 -5.25 -7.76 15.33
C LEU A 111 -5.84 -6.51 16.00
N ASP A 112 -6.71 -5.79 15.31
CA ASP A 112 -7.38 -4.61 15.87
C ASP A 112 -8.31 -4.97 17.05
N ARG A 113 -9.09 -6.04 16.92
CA ARG A 113 -9.91 -6.56 18.05
C ARG A 113 -9.06 -6.92 19.25
N TRP A 114 -7.96 -7.63 19.06
CA TRP A 114 -7.03 -7.99 20.14
C TRP A 114 -6.53 -6.74 20.90
N HIS A 115 -6.24 -5.64 20.20
CA HIS A 115 -5.89 -4.36 20.83
C HIS A 115 -7.06 -3.76 21.59
N GLN A 116 -8.28 -3.77 21.02
CA GLN A 116 -9.49 -3.24 21.68
C GLN A 116 -9.86 -4.01 22.95
N GLU A 117 -9.55 -5.31 22.98
CA GLU A 117 -9.73 -6.20 24.13
C GLU A 117 -8.58 -6.13 25.17
N GLY A 118 -7.76 -5.09 25.09
CA GLY A 118 -6.68 -4.85 26.04
C GLY A 118 -5.48 -5.77 25.87
N ARG A 119 -5.28 -6.35 24.67
CA ARG A 119 -4.17 -7.26 24.34
C ARG A 119 -4.23 -8.56 25.16
N SER A 120 -5.40 -9.03 25.49
CA SER A 120 -5.61 -10.26 26.25
C SER A 120 -5.53 -11.50 25.35
N GLY A 121 -5.03 -12.61 25.91
CA GLY A 121 -4.86 -13.86 25.19
C GLY A 121 -3.73 -13.84 24.15
N GLN A 122 -3.74 -14.85 23.29
CA GLN A 122 -2.70 -14.99 22.25
C GLN A 122 -2.83 -13.89 21.19
N ARG A 123 -1.73 -13.20 20.91
CA ARG A 123 -1.67 -12.22 19.83
C ARG A 123 -1.92 -12.90 18.48
N PRO A 124 -2.85 -12.38 17.65
CA PRO A 124 -3.02 -12.86 16.27
C PRO A 124 -1.73 -12.71 15.45
N PRO A 125 -1.50 -13.59 14.47
CA PRO A 125 -0.39 -13.40 13.54
C PRO A 125 -0.59 -12.14 12.69
N GLY A 126 0.48 -11.68 12.06
CA GLY A 126 0.45 -10.50 11.20
C GLY A 126 0.82 -9.21 11.92
N ARG A 127 0.92 -8.16 11.14
CA ARG A 127 1.45 -6.84 11.56
C ARG A 127 0.55 -5.68 11.11
N VAL A 128 -0.57 -5.97 10.45
CA VAL A 128 -1.45 -4.96 9.86
C VAL A 128 -2.64 -4.66 10.73
N ARG A 129 -2.98 -3.37 10.84
CA ARG A 129 -4.20 -2.89 11.49
C ARG A 129 -4.93 -1.92 10.58
N PRO A 130 -6.27 -1.83 10.63
CA PRO A 130 -6.98 -0.80 9.89
C PRO A 130 -6.53 0.59 10.33
N HIS A 131 -6.20 1.46 9.36
CA HIS A 131 -5.91 2.86 9.67
C HIS A 131 -7.17 3.57 10.19
N PRO A 132 -7.11 4.25 11.35
CA PRO A 132 -8.27 4.95 11.90
C PRO A 132 -8.69 6.10 10.98
N ARG A 133 -9.99 6.23 10.73
CA ARG A 133 -10.51 7.37 9.96
C ARG A 133 -10.51 8.62 10.85
N VAL A 134 -9.70 9.59 10.48
CA VAL A 134 -9.69 10.90 11.13
C VAL A 134 -10.81 11.77 10.54
N HIS A 135 -11.79 12.11 11.35
CA HIS A 135 -12.85 13.03 10.98
C HIS A 135 -12.51 14.46 11.43
N LEU A 136 -12.04 15.28 10.52
CA LEU A 136 -11.81 16.69 10.79
C LEU A 136 -13.15 17.45 10.79
N SER A 137 -13.32 18.36 11.77
CA SER A 137 -14.47 19.27 11.78
C SER A 137 -14.43 20.22 10.56
N ARG A 138 -15.58 20.78 10.18
CA ARG A 138 -15.63 21.76 9.07
C ARG A 138 -14.73 22.97 9.35
N ALA A 139 -14.71 23.46 10.58
CA ALA A 139 -13.85 24.56 11.00
C ALA A 139 -12.36 24.21 10.87
N THR A 140 -11.97 23.00 11.30
CA THR A 140 -10.58 22.52 11.13
C THR A 140 -10.19 22.41 9.66
N LYS A 141 -11.06 21.89 8.80
CA LYS A 141 -10.78 21.78 7.35
C LYS A 141 -10.58 23.15 6.71
N LEU A 142 -11.33 24.16 7.12
CA LEU A 142 -11.30 25.49 6.52
C LEU A 142 -9.89 26.15 6.60
N TRP A 143 -9.18 25.95 7.69
CA TRP A 143 -7.82 26.49 7.84
C TRP A 143 -6.72 25.47 7.54
N ALA A 144 -6.94 24.19 7.86
CA ALA A 144 -5.91 23.17 7.70
C ALA A 144 -5.69 22.79 6.23
N GLU A 145 -6.74 22.75 5.41
CA GLU A 145 -6.62 22.34 4.01
C GLU A 145 -5.81 23.33 3.16
N PRO A 146 -6.01 24.66 3.22
CA PRO A 146 -5.16 25.61 2.55
C PRO A 146 -3.70 25.53 3.00
N LEU A 147 -3.48 25.41 4.32
CA LEU A 147 -2.13 25.30 4.89
C LEU A 147 -1.44 24.00 4.40
N TYR A 148 -2.15 22.90 4.39
CA TYR A 148 -1.62 21.63 3.88
C TYR A 148 -1.21 21.77 2.41
N ARG A 149 -2.10 22.31 1.56
CA ARG A 149 -1.87 22.45 0.11
C ARG A 149 -0.80 23.43 -0.27
N THR A 150 -0.46 24.40 0.59
CA THR A 150 0.53 25.45 0.27
C THR A 150 1.89 25.21 0.92
N ILE A 151 1.94 24.56 2.07
CA ILE A 151 3.17 24.37 2.84
C ILE A 151 3.61 22.90 2.88
N TYR A 152 2.70 22.01 3.24
CA TYR A 152 3.06 20.61 3.45
C TYR A 152 3.13 19.79 2.16
N ASP A 153 2.17 20.02 1.26
CA ASP A 153 2.07 19.29 -0.01
C ASP A 153 1.71 20.24 -1.17
N PRO A 154 2.56 21.25 -1.47
CA PRO A 154 2.32 22.17 -2.56
C PRO A 154 2.44 21.48 -3.92
N ASP A 155 1.66 21.97 -4.88
CA ASP A 155 1.76 21.60 -6.28
C ASP A 155 2.63 22.63 -7.00
N ALA A 156 3.84 22.27 -7.35
CA ALA A 156 4.81 23.17 -8.00
C ALA A 156 4.78 23.09 -9.54
N ARG A 157 3.83 22.38 -10.14
CA ARG A 157 3.67 22.38 -11.60
C ARG A 157 3.45 23.82 -12.11
N PRO A 158 3.93 24.16 -13.30
CA PRO A 158 3.65 25.44 -13.96
C PRO A 158 2.15 25.76 -13.98
N SER A 159 1.80 27.02 -13.76
CA SER A 159 0.39 27.42 -13.64
C SER A 159 -0.45 27.10 -14.89
N ALA A 160 0.19 27.03 -16.06
CA ALA A 160 -0.48 26.62 -17.30
C ALA A 160 -0.93 25.17 -17.23
N LEU A 161 -0.05 24.23 -16.82
CA LEU A 161 -0.38 22.80 -16.70
C LEU A 161 -1.42 22.56 -15.60
N ARG A 162 -1.31 23.26 -14.47
CA ARG A 162 -2.31 23.15 -13.40
C ARG A 162 -3.71 23.57 -13.84
N ARG A 163 -3.82 24.59 -14.72
CA ARG A 163 -5.10 25.04 -15.26
C ARG A 163 -5.67 24.14 -16.34
N ALA A 164 -4.80 23.54 -17.15
CA ALA A 164 -5.21 22.59 -18.19
C ALA A 164 -5.67 21.24 -17.60
N GLY A 165 -5.33 20.93 -16.34
CA GLY A 165 -5.58 19.63 -15.76
C GLY A 165 -4.62 18.54 -16.26
N ASP A 166 -3.57 18.94 -16.96
CA ASP A 166 -2.59 18.01 -17.53
C ASP A 166 -1.54 17.59 -16.49
N TRP A 167 -1.12 16.35 -16.61
CA TRP A 167 -0.08 15.73 -15.77
C TRP A 167 1.23 15.64 -16.52
#